data_89253cbf3e8bcd70398a3bff6dec5e69
#
_entry.id   89253cbf3e8bcd70398a3bff6dec5e69
#
_cell.length_a   1.000
_cell.length_b   1.000
_cell.length_c   1.000
_cell.angle_alpha   90.00
_cell.angle_beta   90.00
_cell.angle_gamma   90.00
#
_symmetry.space_group_name_H-M   'P 1'
#
loop_
_entity.id
_entity.type
_entity.pdbx_description
1 polymer ?
#
loop_
_entity_poly.entity_id
_entity_poly.type
_entity_poly.pdbx_seq_one_letter_code
_entity_poly.pdbx_strand_id
1 'polypeptide(L)'
;MCQSLAGLANRAVEQGTSEIAVWLHDHGGSDSYKLSKQALEDMGIHEQGMQSGLELARNDYGPSDGVTIQLKGMFDGYVLTDIEHNPESGVVASVASHVYNSIIVDVRDKEYYEEAGYTMKYDARSKTTAQAWAEFKDKCSNKALVIMPVQTGELREFAIKNELFVLNLNKRQGTSIAGQNTALLKEILAWLEPNAPVYGWEQGVSEDAFVDLVSKSGHPMIPCDWSYNHSLTSLLYSQRQKSTLARVKNPQFLDYTKKKNFVSFFLSDGDNIQWMMNDFKDFYNAAESEEVRMTYGIAASVLPMMAPAQFDNLLSQQKPNCSILEMLGGGYYYVDNYSENGDRAKNLKVVAE
;
A
#
# COMPACT_ATOMS: atom_id res chain seq x y z
N MET A 1 -9.52 12.86 6.22
CA MET A 1 -9.43 12.67 7.68
C MET A 1 -9.33 11.20 8.05
N CYS A 2 -10.28 10.32 7.75
CA CYS A 2 -10.30 8.91 8.21
C CYS A 2 -9.02 8.11 7.88
N GLN A 3 -8.43 8.30 6.70
CA GLN A 3 -7.17 7.63 6.35
C GLN A 3 -5.99 8.08 7.22
N SER A 4 -5.90 9.35 7.56
CA SER A 4 -4.84 9.80 8.47
C SER A 4 -5.05 9.29 9.89
N LEU A 5 -6.29 9.24 10.34
CA LEU A 5 -6.65 8.63 11.62
C LEU A 5 -6.24 7.15 11.66
N ALA A 6 -6.58 6.38 10.63
CA ALA A 6 -6.21 4.96 10.55
C ALA A 6 -4.69 4.77 10.52
N GLY A 7 -3.98 5.55 9.71
CA GLY A 7 -2.51 5.46 9.62
C GLY A 7 -1.82 5.73 10.96
N LEU A 8 -2.23 6.79 11.66
CA LEU A 8 -1.67 7.16 12.96
C LEU A 8 -2.04 6.14 14.05
N ALA A 9 -3.30 5.70 14.12
CA ALA A 9 -3.74 4.72 15.10
C ALA A 9 -3.02 3.38 14.91
N ASN A 10 -2.95 2.87 13.68
CA ASN A 10 -2.29 1.61 13.37
C ASN A 10 -0.76 1.69 13.57
N ARG A 11 -0.14 2.85 13.38
CA ARG A 11 1.25 3.11 13.78
C ARG A 11 1.41 2.99 15.29
N ALA A 12 0.51 3.57 16.07
CA ALA A 12 0.56 3.48 17.52
C ALA A 12 0.42 2.03 18.04
N VAL A 13 -0.38 1.20 17.34
CA VAL A 13 -0.46 -0.25 17.64
C VAL A 13 0.85 -0.95 17.33
N GLU A 14 1.45 -0.69 16.16
CA GLU A 14 2.75 -1.27 15.79
C GLU A 14 3.86 -0.90 16.79
N GLN A 15 3.82 0.32 17.30
CA GLN A 15 4.77 0.81 18.31
C GLN A 15 4.45 0.33 19.73
N GLY A 16 3.35 -0.39 19.94
CA GLY A 16 2.91 -0.86 21.25
C GLY A 16 2.42 0.24 22.20
N THR A 17 2.05 1.40 21.66
CA THR A 17 1.53 2.54 22.45
C THR A 17 0.00 2.61 22.47
N SER A 18 -0.69 1.78 21.67
CA SER A 18 -2.13 1.62 21.64
C SER A 18 -2.52 0.17 21.39
N GLU A 19 -3.69 -0.21 21.89
CA GLU A 19 -4.34 -1.50 21.58
C GLU A 19 -5.49 -1.36 20.59
N ILE A 20 -5.73 -0.13 20.09
CA ILE A 20 -6.86 0.16 19.19
C ILE A 20 -6.36 0.33 17.76
N ALA A 21 -6.64 -0.67 16.93
CA ALA A 21 -6.43 -0.59 15.49
C ALA A 21 -7.68 -0.06 14.79
N VAL A 22 -7.48 0.60 13.64
CA VAL A 22 -8.56 1.18 12.86
C VAL A 22 -8.58 0.56 11.46
N TRP A 23 -9.72 -0.01 11.11
CA TRP A 23 -10.06 -0.45 9.77
C TRP A 23 -10.94 0.61 9.10
N LEU A 24 -10.58 1.04 7.90
CA LEU A 24 -11.44 1.88 7.08
C LEU A 24 -12.48 0.99 6.39
N HIS A 25 -13.75 1.29 6.60
CA HIS A 25 -14.80 0.58 5.89
C HIS A 25 -14.72 0.95 4.40
N ASP A 26 -14.27 0.01 3.61
CA ASP A 26 -14.27 0.10 2.16
C ASP A 26 -15.59 -0.42 1.57
N HIS A 27 -15.72 -0.27 0.27
CA HIS A 27 -16.95 -0.54 -0.46
C HIS A 27 -17.35 -2.03 -0.50
N GLY A 28 -17.64 -2.64 0.65
CA GLY A 28 -18.46 -3.83 0.62
C GLY A 28 -17.80 -5.14 1.01
N GLY A 29 -16.93 -5.13 1.97
CA GLY A 29 -16.55 -6.36 2.65
C GLY A 29 -15.82 -7.33 1.74
N SER A 30 -14.73 -6.85 1.16
CA SER A 30 -13.78 -7.67 0.44
C SER A 30 -13.35 -8.88 1.28
N ASP A 31 -12.94 -9.96 0.66
CA ASP A 31 -12.45 -11.12 1.40
C ASP A 31 -11.21 -10.82 2.21
N SER A 32 -10.42 -9.84 1.81
CA SER A 32 -9.31 -9.32 2.60
C SER A 32 -9.75 -8.79 3.97
N TYR A 33 -10.92 -8.14 4.04
CA TYR A 33 -11.50 -7.74 5.32
C TYR A 33 -11.80 -8.95 6.20
N LYS A 34 -12.50 -9.95 5.67
CA LYS A 34 -12.87 -11.16 6.42
C LYS A 34 -11.64 -11.91 6.92
N LEU A 35 -10.63 -12.06 6.08
CA LEU A 35 -9.39 -12.73 6.43
C LEU A 35 -8.58 -11.96 7.48
N SER A 36 -8.49 -10.65 7.34
CA SER A 36 -7.81 -9.79 8.31
C SER A 36 -8.56 -9.77 9.65
N LYS A 37 -9.90 -9.70 9.62
CA LYS A 37 -10.73 -9.80 10.82
C LYS A 37 -10.51 -11.13 11.54
N GLN A 38 -10.56 -12.25 10.82
CA GLN A 38 -10.31 -13.56 11.42
C GLN A 38 -8.91 -13.65 12.03
N ALA A 39 -7.88 -13.16 11.33
CA ALA A 39 -6.52 -13.14 11.84
C ALA A 39 -6.37 -12.29 13.09
N LEU A 40 -7.06 -11.15 13.18
CA LEU A 40 -7.10 -10.31 14.39
C LEU A 40 -7.82 -11.02 15.54
N GLU A 41 -8.96 -11.67 15.27
CA GLU A 41 -9.70 -12.47 16.26
C GLU A 41 -8.85 -13.63 16.80
N ASP A 42 -8.10 -14.31 15.93
CA ASP A 42 -7.17 -15.38 16.33
C ASP A 42 -6.02 -14.87 17.23
N MET A 43 -5.71 -13.58 17.13
CA MET A 43 -4.76 -12.87 18.01
C MET A 43 -5.40 -12.35 19.31
N GLY A 44 -6.71 -12.54 19.50
CA GLY A 44 -7.46 -11.99 20.63
C GLY A 44 -7.85 -10.52 20.49
N ILE A 45 -7.76 -9.97 19.30
CA ILE A 45 -8.17 -8.60 18.98
C ILE A 45 -9.57 -8.64 18.39
N HIS A 46 -10.53 -8.03 19.06
CA HIS A 46 -11.94 -8.12 18.70
C HIS A 46 -12.46 -6.80 18.14
N GLU A 47 -13.36 -6.89 17.17
CA GLU A 47 -14.09 -5.73 16.65
C GLU A 47 -14.93 -5.07 17.75
N GLN A 48 -14.77 -3.76 17.91
CA GLN A 48 -15.50 -2.95 18.90
C GLN A 48 -16.72 -2.26 18.30
N GLY A 49 -16.90 -2.35 17.00
CA GLY A 49 -18.01 -1.76 16.25
C GLY A 49 -17.57 -0.79 15.16
N MET A 50 -18.53 -0.33 14.36
CA MET A 50 -18.36 0.62 13.28
C MET A 50 -18.79 2.02 13.73
N GLN A 51 -17.97 3.03 13.43
CA GLN A 51 -18.20 4.41 13.84
C GLN A 51 -17.85 5.38 12.74
N SER A 52 -18.43 6.58 12.79
CA SER A 52 -18.00 7.65 11.92
C SER A 52 -16.59 8.14 12.33
N GLY A 53 -15.76 8.46 11.33
CA GLY A 53 -14.42 8.94 11.61
C GLY A 53 -14.39 10.25 12.39
N LEU A 54 -15.40 11.12 12.20
CA LEU A 54 -15.55 12.35 12.96
C LEU A 54 -15.79 12.07 14.44
N GLU A 55 -16.69 11.16 14.76
CA GLU A 55 -16.98 10.77 16.14
C GLU A 55 -15.77 10.16 16.83
N LEU A 56 -15.03 9.29 16.13
CA LEU A 56 -13.79 8.73 16.64
C LEU A 56 -12.74 9.79 16.95
N ALA A 57 -12.52 10.74 16.03
CA ALA A 57 -11.54 11.80 16.23
C ALA A 57 -11.90 12.74 17.37
N ARG A 58 -13.18 13.08 17.53
CA ARG A 58 -13.67 13.93 18.61
C ARG A 58 -13.78 13.22 19.95
N ASN A 59 -13.82 11.91 19.96
CA ASN A 59 -14.16 11.13 21.14
C ASN A 59 -15.56 11.48 21.72
N ASP A 60 -16.47 11.89 20.84
CA ASP A 60 -17.87 12.22 21.21
C ASP A 60 -18.75 10.99 21.21
N TYR A 61 -18.19 9.90 20.77
CA TYR A 61 -18.92 8.66 20.62
C TYR A 61 -19.26 8.08 21.99
N GLY A 62 -20.55 7.92 22.24
CA GLY A 62 -21.05 7.15 23.36
C GLY A 62 -20.73 5.66 23.18
N PRO A 63 -20.76 4.87 24.25
CA PRO A 63 -20.45 3.45 24.13
C PRO A 63 -21.39 2.77 23.13
N SER A 64 -20.84 2.19 22.07
CA SER A 64 -21.47 1.15 21.31
C SER A 64 -21.14 -0.14 22.03
N ASP A 65 -22.16 -0.87 22.41
CA ASP A 65 -21.99 -2.14 23.15
C ASP A 65 -21.22 -2.02 24.48
N GLY A 66 -21.24 -0.83 25.09
CA GLY A 66 -20.59 -0.59 26.39
C GLY A 66 -19.10 -0.23 26.30
N VAL A 67 -18.54 -0.06 25.09
CA VAL A 67 -17.14 0.27 24.86
C VAL A 67 -17.00 1.73 24.43
N THR A 68 -16.18 2.50 25.12
CA THR A 68 -15.79 3.85 24.70
C THR A 68 -14.44 3.80 24.01
N ILE A 69 -14.38 4.18 22.75
CA ILE A 69 -13.14 4.26 21.99
C ILE A 69 -12.54 5.66 22.18
N GLN A 70 -11.36 5.73 22.79
CA GLN A 70 -10.68 6.98 23.10
C GLN A 70 -9.48 7.17 22.16
N LEU A 71 -9.70 7.81 21.03
CA LEU A 71 -8.63 8.16 20.09
C LEU A 71 -8.11 9.60 20.27
N LYS A 72 -8.92 10.48 20.90
CA LYS A 72 -8.47 11.83 21.23
C LYS A 72 -7.30 11.76 22.21
N GLY A 73 -6.22 12.45 21.90
CA GLY A 73 -4.99 12.40 22.67
C GLY A 73 -3.90 11.49 22.07
N MET A 74 -4.25 10.68 21.07
CA MET A 74 -3.26 9.98 20.24
C MET A 74 -2.62 10.92 19.20
N PHE A 75 -3.22 12.09 18.96
CA PHE A 75 -2.81 13.07 17.97
C PHE A 75 -2.50 14.41 18.60
N ASP A 76 -1.47 15.10 18.08
CA ASP A 76 -1.07 16.40 18.59
C ASP A 76 -1.95 17.54 18.08
N GLY A 77 -2.78 17.31 17.07
CA GLY A 77 -3.67 18.30 16.46
C GLY A 77 -4.07 17.91 15.04
N TYR A 78 -4.13 18.90 14.15
CA TYR A 78 -4.48 18.64 12.75
C TYR A 78 -3.58 19.37 11.76
N VAL A 79 -3.50 18.82 10.55
CA VAL A 79 -2.93 19.40 9.33
C VAL A 79 -4.08 19.92 8.48
N LEU A 80 -4.08 21.20 8.14
CA LEU A 80 -5.14 21.85 7.37
C LEU A 80 -4.91 21.69 5.87
N THR A 81 -5.93 21.24 5.13
CA THR A 81 -5.95 21.13 3.67
C THR A 81 -7.07 21.95 3.05
N ASP A 82 -6.95 22.20 1.75
CA ASP A 82 -7.98 22.74 0.88
C ASP A 82 -7.92 21.98 -0.45
N ILE A 83 -8.45 20.76 -0.45
CA ILE A 83 -8.38 19.87 -1.62
C ILE A 83 -9.24 20.36 -2.78
N GLU A 84 -10.23 21.18 -2.56
CA GLU A 84 -11.06 21.77 -3.61
C GLU A 84 -10.27 22.78 -4.44
N HIS A 85 -9.54 23.69 -3.80
CA HIS A 85 -8.77 24.75 -4.50
C HIS A 85 -7.32 24.35 -4.78
N ASN A 86 -6.73 23.49 -3.95
CA ASN A 86 -5.40 22.94 -4.15
C ASN A 86 -5.37 21.42 -3.83
N PRO A 87 -5.71 20.55 -4.78
CA PRO A 87 -5.70 19.09 -4.56
C PRO A 87 -4.35 18.56 -4.07
N GLU A 88 -3.24 19.19 -4.47
CA GLU A 88 -1.89 18.82 -4.02
C GLU A 88 -1.71 18.99 -2.51
N SER A 89 -2.50 19.86 -1.86
CA SER A 89 -2.47 20.02 -0.40
C SER A 89 -2.78 18.73 0.35
N GLY A 90 -3.60 17.83 -0.23
CA GLY A 90 -3.89 16.52 0.34
C GLY A 90 -2.69 15.57 0.32
N VAL A 91 -1.85 15.67 -0.70
CA VAL A 91 -0.59 14.91 -0.81
C VAL A 91 0.42 15.44 0.22
N VAL A 92 0.61 16.75 0.26
CA VAL A 92 1.47 17.41 1.26
C VAL A 92 1.03 17.07 2.69
N ALA A 93 -0.27 17.10 2.94
CA ALA A 93 -0.81 16.77 4.26
C ALA A 93 -0.59 15.31 4.65
N SER A 94 -0.49 14.38 3.69
CA SER A 94 -0.17 12.99 3.98
C SER A 94 1.22 12.87 4.61
N VAL A 95 2.19 13.63 4.12
CA VAL A 95 3.54 13.71 4.71
C VAL A 95 3.52 14.46 6.04
N ALA A 96 2.91 15.64 6.08
CA ALA A 96 2.83 16.44 7.31
C ALA A 96 2.11 15.71 8.45
N SER A 97 1.14 14.84 8.14
CA SER A 97 0.39 14.06 9.13
C SER A 97 1.30 13.20 10.01
N HIS A 98 2.21 12.43 9.43
CA HIS A 98 3.12 11.63 10.23
C HIS A 98 4.21 12.46 10.92
N VAL A 99 4.65 13.55 10.29
CA VAL A 99 5.69 14.45 10.85
C VAL A 99 5.19 15.17 12.11
N TYR A 100 3.94 15.59 12.11
CA TYR A 100 3.32 16.32 13.21
C TYR A 100 2.40 15.48 14.09
N ASN A 101 2.35 14.16 13.88
CA ASN A 101 1.43 13.26 14.56
C ASN A 101 -0.01 13.83 14.60
N SER A 102 -0.54 14.24 13.45
CA SER A 102 -1.76 15.03 13.36
C SER A 102 -2.68 14.53 12.26
N ILE A 103 -3.99 14.51 12.53
CA ILE A 103 -4.99 14.11 11.54
C ILE A 103 -5.10 15.16 10.42
N ILE A 104 -5.55 14.75 9.25
CA ILE A 104 -5.77 15.66 8.11
C ILE A 104 -7.19 16.19 8.16
N VAL A 105 -7.34 17.51 8.16
CA VAL A 105 -8.63 18.20 8.20
C VAL A 105 -8.74 19.14 7.00
N ASP A 106 -9.85 19.05 6.26
CA ASP A 106 -10.16 19.99 5.18
C ASP A 106 -10.73 21.30 5.76
N VAL A 107 -10.55 22.40 5.04
CA VAL A 107 -11.06 23.74 5.48
C VAL A 107 -12.56 23.73 5.80
N ARG A 108 -13.33 22.85 5.16
CA ARG A 108 -14.78 22.74 5.37
C ARG A 108 -15.13 22.20 6.76
N ASP A 109 -14.24 21.43 7.36
CA ASP A 109 -14.46 20.80 8.67
C ASP A 109 -13.64 21.48 9.78
N LYS A 110 -12.89 22.54 9.47
CA LYS A 110 -11.95 23.18 10.38
C LYS A 110 -12.58 23.60 11.70
N GLU A 111 -13.71 24.32 11.65
CA GLU A 111 -14.39 24.82 12.85
C GLU A 111 -14.80 23.68 13.78
N TYR A 112 -15.32 22.58 13.20
CA TYR A 112 -15.72 21.39 13.95
C TYR A 112 -14.57 20.81 14.80
N TYR A 113 -13.37 20.71 14.23
CA TYR A 113 -12.21 20.19 14.97
C TYR A 113 -11.63 21.19 15.96
N GLU A 114 -11.69 22.50 15.69
CA GLU A 114 -11.28 23.54 16.62
C GLU A 114 -12.20 23.58 17.85
N GLU A 115 -13.52 23.47 17.66
CA GLU A 115 -14.49 23.32 18.75
C GLU A 115 -14.26 22.07 19.58
N ALA A 116 -13.83 20.97 18.96
CA ALA A 116 -13.44 19.75 19.63
C ALA A 116 -12.08 19.85 20.39
N GLY A 117 -11.42 21.00 20.31
CA GLY A 117 -10.18 21.30 21.01
C GLY A 117 -8.91 20.82 20.30
N TYR A 118 -8.97 20.55 18.99
CA TYR A 118 -7.78 20.30 18.19
C TYR A 118 -7.14 21.63 17.76
N THR A 119 -5.82 21.65 17.69
CA THR A 119 -5.05 22.82 17.23
C THR A 119 -4.36 22.53 15.90
N MET A 120 -4.30 23.53 15.04
CA MET A 120 -3.59 23.42 13.77
C MET A 120 -2.08 23.33 14.03
N LYS A 121 -1.45 22.28 13.50
CA LYS A 121 0.00 22.05 13.57
C LYS A 121 0.71 22.42 12.28
N TYR A 122 0.02 22.30 11.14
CA TYR A 122 0.57 22.65 9.84
C TYR A 122 -0.52 23.09 8.88
N ASP A 123 -0.21 24.09 8.06
CA ASP A 123 -1.08 24.59 7.00
C ASP A 123 -0.54 24.16 5.63
N ALA A 124 -1.18 23.15 5.04
CA ALA A 124 -0.80 22.61 3.74
C ALA A 124 -1.51 23.27 2.55
N ARG A 125 -2.49 24.16 2.79
CA ARG A 125 -3.40 24.68 1.75
C ARG A 125 -2.70 25.29 0.54
N SER A 126 -1.59 25.98 0.74
CA SER A 126 -0.83 26.66 -0.33
C SER A 126 0.49 25.96 -0.68
N LYS A 127 0.73 24.79 -0.14
CA LYS A 127 2.00 24.07 -0.31
C LYS A 127 1.98 23.17 -1.55
N THR A 128 3.15 22.97 -2.12
CA THR A 128 3.41 22.00 -3.20
C THR A 128 4.17 20.80 -2.67
N THR A 129 4.12 19.69 -3.40
CA THR A 129 4.87 18.48 -3.05
C THR A 129 6.39 18.74 -3.04
N ALA A 130 6.91 19.60 -3.93
CA ALA A 130 8.32 19.97 -3.93
C ALA A 130 8.72 20.77 -2.67
N GLN A 131 7.84 21.64 -2.17
CA GLN A 131 8.07 22.33 -0.91
C GLN A 131 8.02 21.37 0.28
N ALA A 132 7.09 20.41 0.28
CA ALA A 132 7.04 19.36 1.30
C ALA A 132 8.32 18.51 1.31
N TRP A 133 8.85 18.17 0.14
CA TRP A 133 10.12 17.47 0.03
C TRP A 133 11.28 18.24 0.67
N ALA A 134 11.42 19.51 0.33
CA ALA A 134 12.47 20.35 0.88
C ALA A 134 12.36 20.53 2.42
N GLU A 135 11.13 20.48 2.95
CA GLU A 135 10.85 20.70 4.38
C GLU A 135 10.93 19.40 5.20
N PHE A 136 10.52 18.26 4.64
CA PHE A 136 10.28 17.03 5.41
C PHE A 136 11.14 15.83 5.01
N LYS A 137 11.98 15.93 3.99
CA LYS A 137 12.82 14.83 3.52
C LYS A 137 13.52 14.07 4.66
N ASP A 138 14.16 14.80 5.58
CA ASP A 138 14.91 14.21 6.68
C ASP A 138 14.05 13.64 7.82
N LYS A 139 12.73 13.78 7.71
CA LYS A 139 11.73 13.23 8.63
C LYS A 139 10.94 12.07 8.03
N CYS A 140 11.28 11.68 6.82
CA CYS A 140 10.68 10.55 6.12
C CYS A 140 11.62 9.36 6.10
N SER A 141 11.03 8.16 6.09
CA SER A 141 11.76 6.93 5.84
C SER A 141 12.16 6.84 4.36
N ASN A 142 13.40 6.46 4.08
CA ASN A 142 13.91 6.21 2.73
C ASN A 142 13.82 4.74 2.30
N LYS A 143 13.05 3.93 3.03
CA LYS A 143 12.86 2.51 2.73
C LYS A 143 11.80 2.22 1.69
N ALA A 144 10.99 3.20 1.35
CA ALA A 144 9.98 3.12 0.30
C ALA A 144 9.50 4.52 -0.12
N LEU A 145 8.79 4.57 -1.24
CA LEU A 145 8.06 5.74 -1.71
C LEU A 145 6.61 5.35 -1.97
N VAL A 146 5.68 6.25 -1.69
CA VAL A 146 4.29 6.12 -2.16
C VAL A 146 4.03 7.12 -3.27
N ILE A 147 3.52 6.62 -4.40
CA ILE A 147 3.01 7.45 -5.49
C ILE A 147 1.49 7.36 -5.52
N MET A 148 0.84 8.50 -5.49
CA MET A 148 -0.58 8.60 -5.33
C MET A 148 -1.13 9.76 -6.14
N PRO A 149 -2.22 9.58 -6.91
CA PRO A 149 -2.92 10.67 -7.56
C PRO A 149 -3.41 11.72 -6.56
N VAL A 150 -3.47 12.99 -6.99
CA VAL A 150 -3.95 14.07 -6.11
C VAL A 150 -5.44 13.94 -5.73
N GLN A 151 -6.22 13.26 -6.57
CA GLN A 151 -7.67 13.08 -6.40
C GLN A 151 -8.03 11.91 -5.49
N THR A 152 -7.13 10.98 -5.33
CA THR A 152 -7.34 9.76 -4.55
C THR A 152 -6.45 9.74 -3.32
N GLY A 153 -6.50 8.72 -2.55
CA GLY A 153 -5.72 8.68 -1.33
C GLY A 153 -5.63 7.29 -0.74
N GLU A 154 -5.76 6.28 -1.59
CA GLU A 154 -5.90 4.88 -1.21
C GLU A 154 -4.77 4.40 -0.30
N LEU A 155 -3.55 4.82 -0.57
CA LEU A 155 -2.37 4.45 0.22
C LEU A 155 -1.98 5.46 1.30
N ARG A 156 -2.79 6.49 1.53
CA ARG A 156 -2.46 7.54 2.51
C ARG A 156 -2.24 6.99 3.91
N GLU A 157 -3.12 6.10 4.35
CA GLU A 157 -3.02 5.49 5.67
C GLU A 157 -1.73 4.65 5.81
N PHE A 158 -1.35 3.92 4.77
CA PHE A 158 -0.12 3.13 4.72
C PHE A 158 1.14 4.01 4.74
N ALA A 159 1.14 5.09 3.95
CA ALA A 159 2.24 6.05 3.94
C ALA A 159 2.44 6.71 5.31
N ILE A 160 1.36 7.11 5.97
CA ILE A 160 1.40 7.74 7.30
C ILE A 160 1.92 6.76 8.34
N LYS A 161 1.42 5.51 8.35
CA LYS A 161 1.88 4.48 9.27
C LYS A 161 3.39 4.26 9.18
N ASN A 162 3.90 4.17 7.95
CA ASN A 162 5.29 3.82 7.68
C ASN A 162 6.23 5.04 7.53
N GLU A 163 5.73 6.25 7.80
CA GLU A 163 6.50 7.51 7.73
C GLU A 163 7.11 7.76 6.35
N LEU A 164 6.39 7.36 5.28
CA LEU A 164 6.88 7.45 3.91
C LEU A 164 6.59 8.82 3.29
N PHE A 165 7.47 9.23 2.39
CA PHE A 165 7.17 10.36 1.53
C PHE A 165 6.09 9.97 0.51
N VAL A 166 5.20 10.91 0.21
CA VAL A 166 4.15 10.73 -0.79
C VAL A 166 4.39 11.70 -1.93
N LEU A 167 4.39 11.19 -3.16
CA LEU A 167 4.58 11.97 -4.37
C LEU A 167 3.37 11.83 -5.29
N ASN A 168 3.01 12.88 -6.01
CA ASN A 168 2.07 12.87 -7.12
C ASN A 168 2.77 13.30 -8.39
N LEU A 169 2.47 12.64 -9.51
CA LEU A 169 2.92 13.03 -10.85
C LEU A 169 1.78 13.58 -11.71
N ASN A 170 0.55 13.48 -11.23
CA ASN A 170 -0.63 13.95 -11.95
C ASN A 170 -0.51 15.40 -12.38
N LYS A 171 -1.22 15.70 -13.46
CA LYS A 171 -1.51 17.08 -13.81
C LYS A 171 -2.24 17.75 -12.65
N ARG A 172 -1.75 18.88 -12.26
CA ARG A 172 -2.53 19.80 -11.43
C ARG A 172 -3.83 20.11 -12.16
N GLN A 173 -4.96 20.08 -11.46
CA GLN A 173 -6.22 20.48 -12.07
C GLN A 173 -6.08 21.85 -12.77
N GLY A 174 -6.45 21.93 -14.04
CA GLY A 174 -6.31 23.14 -14.86
C GLY A 174 -4.94 23.37 -15.50
N THR A 175 -3.97 22.45 -15.36
CA THR A 175 -2.69 22.54 -16.07
C THR A 175 -2.61 21.52 -17.20
N SER A 176 -1.90 21.89 -18.28
CA SER A 176 -1.66 21.00 -19.43
C SER A 176 -0.38 20.16 -19.29
N ILE A 177 0.38 20.32 -18.23
CA ILE A 177 1.72 19.76 -18.09
C ILE A 177 1.63 18.39 -17.41
N ALA A 178 1.88 17.34 -18.18
CA ALA A 178 2.04 15.99 -17.66
C ALA A 178 3.41 15.87 -16.96
N GLY A 179 3.48 15.12 -15.85
CA GLY A 179 4.75 14.80 -15.20
C GLY A 179 5.45 16.00 -14.55
N GLN A 180 4.72 16.93 -13.98
CA GLN A 180 5.29 18.11 -13.31
C GLN A 180 6.36 17.78 -12.26
N ASN A 181 6.20 16.66 -11.56
CA ASN A 181 7.12 16.23 -10.50
C ASN A 181 8.13 15.17 -10.95
N THR A 182 8.32 14.96 -12.25
CA THR A 182 9.27 13.93 -12.75
C THR A 182 10.72 14.20 -12.32
N ALA A 183 11.14 15.46 -12.28
CA ALA A 183 12.47 15.82 -11.78
C ALA A 183 12.61 15.52 -10.28
N LEU A 184 11.57 15.83 -9.51
CA LEU A 184 11.50 15.50 -8.09
C LEU A 184 11.48 13.97 -7.86
N LEU A 185 10.76 13.22 -8.69
CA LEU A 185 10.78 11.75 -8.63
C LEU A 185 12.20 11.22 -8.78
N LYS A 186 12.99 11.70 -9.75
CA LYS A 186 14.39 11.28 -9.93
C LYS A 186 15.26 11.58 -8.69
N GLU A 187 15.05 12.73 -8.08
CA GLU A 187 15.75 13.10 -6.85
C GLU A 187 15.39 12.18 -5.69
N ILE A 188 14.11 11.87 -5.52
CA ILE A 188 13.61 10.98 -4.47
C ILE A 188 14.14 9.56 -4.69
N LEU A 189 14.03 9.01 -5.91
CA LEU A 189 14.55 7.68 -6.24
C LEU A 189 16.06 7.54 -5.93
N ALA A 190 16.83 8.59 -6.18
CA ALA A 190 18.26 8.60 -5.84
C ALA A 190 18.54 8.67 -4.33
N TRP A 191 17.58 9.13 -3.53
CA TRP A 191 17.67 9.21 -2.08
C TRP A 191 17.22 7.93 -1.37
N LEU A 192 16.37 7.12 -1.99
CA LEU A 192 15.89 5.86 -1.43
C LEU A 192 17.04 4.86 -1.21
N GLU A 193 16.86 3.96 -0.25
CA GLU A 193 17.72 2.80 -0.10
C GLU A 193 17.68 1.94 -1.38
N PRO A 194 18.79 1.28 -1.76
CA PRO A 194 18.80 0.39 -2.92
C PRO A 194 17.69 -0.67 -2.83
N ASN A 195 16.97 -0.88 -3.93
CA ASN A 195 15.84 -1.80 -4.04
C ASN A 195 14.61 -1.42 -3.18
N ALA A 196 14.54 -0.24 -2.62
CA ALA A 196 13.35 0.24 -1.93
C ALA A 196 12.14 0.23 -2.87
N PRO A 197 10.98 -0.34 -2.47
CA PRO A 197 9.81 -0.40 -3.33
C PRO A 197 9.15 0.97 -3.51
N VAL A 198 8.55 1.15 -4.69
CA VAL A 198 7.68 2.28 -5.01
C VAL A 198 6.25 1.78 -5.06
N TYR A 199 5.44 2.14 -4.07
CA TYR A 199 4.05 1.70 -3.94
C TYR A 199 3.09 2.65 -4.64
N GLY A 200 2.02 2.11 -5.20
CA GLY A 200 0.95 2.87 -5.84
C GLY A 200 1.00 2.81 -7.34
N TRP A 201 0.47 3.81 -7.99
CA TRP A 201 0.48 3.94 -9.44
C TRP A 201 0.38 5.40 -9.86
N GLU A 202 0.77 5.67 -11.09
CA GLU A 202 0.80 7.03 -11.62
C GLU A 202 -0.06 7.17 -12.88
N GLN A 203 -0.74 8.30 -12.98
CA GLN A 203 -1.60 8.62 -14.11
C GLN A 203 -1.11 9.83 -14.94
N GLY A 204 0.00 10.44 -14.58
CA GLY A 204 0.53 11.65 -15.21
C GLY A 204 1.49 11.39 -16.36
N VAL A 205 2.01 10.18 -16.48
CA VAL A 205 2.91 9.69 -17.54
C VAL A 205 2.41 8.36 -18.07
N SER A 206 2.99 7.86 -19.18
CA SER A 206 2.66 6.51 -19.63
C SER A 206 3.27 5.46 -18.71
N GLU A 207 2.60 4.31 -18.58
CA GLU A 207 3.04 3.18 -17.77
C GLU A 207 4.50 2.80 -18.07
N ASP A 208 4.80 2.57 -19.35
CA ASP A 208 6.12 2.19 -19.81
C ASP A 208 7.21 3.20 -19.44
N ALA A 209 6.94 4.49 -19.60
CA ALA A 209 7.90 5.55 -19.23
C ALA A 209 8.10 5.64 -17.71
N PHE A 210 7.06 5.41 -16.93
CA PHE A 210 7.12 5.45 -15.48
C PHE A 210 7.89 4.25 -14.92
N VAL A 211 7.51 3.04 -15.34
CA VAL A 211 8.19 1.80 -14.89
C VAL A 211 9.64 1.76 -15.37
N ASP A 212 9.93 2.24 -16.58
CA ASP A 212 11.30 2.37 -17.08
C ASP A 212 12.15 3.28 -16.19
N LEU A 213 11.62 4.43 -15.81
CA LEU A 213 12.33 5.38 -14.94
C LEU A 213 12.60 4.78 -13.55
N VAL A 214 11.61 4.15 -12.93
CA VAL A 214 11.74 3.53 -11.61
C VAL A 214 12.74 2.36 -11.68
N SER A 215 12.64 1.51 -12.71
CA SER A 215 13.55 0.38 -12.94
C SER A 215 15.00 0.82 -13.13
N LYS A 216 15.24 1.83 -13.98
CA LYS A 216 16.58 2.40 -14.22
C LYS A 216 17.23 2.94 -12.95
N SER A 217 16.40 3.41 -12.03
CA SER A 217 16.86 3.90 -10.73
C SER A 217 17.13 2.77 -9.71
N GLY A 218 16.81 1.52 -10.05
CA GLY A 218 17.08 0.36 -9.20
C GLY A 218 16.00 0.08 -8.16
N HIS A 219 14.75 0.39 -8.48
CA HIS A 219 13.60 0.20 -7.60
C HIS A 219 12.51 -0.64 -8.27
N PRO A 220 11.86 -1.57 -7.56
CA PRO A 220 10.67 -2.25 -8.05
C PRO A 220 9.42 -1.37 -7.82
N MET A 221 8.48 -1.45 -8.76
CA MET A 221 7.17 -0.83 -8.65
C MET A 221 6.18 -1.85 -8.09
N ILE A 222 5.34 -1.44 -7.16
CA ILE A 222 4.29 -2.26 -6.55
C ILE A 222 2.93 -1.64 -6.85
N PRO A 223 2.23 -2.11 -7.88
CA PRO A 223 0.88 -1.63 -8.20
C PRO A 223 -0.11 -1.96 -7.09
N CYS A 224 -0.62 -0.94 -6.41
CA CYS A 224 -1.56 -1.08 -5.30
C CYS A 224 -2.41 0.18 -5.07
N ASP A 225 -2.61 0.97 -6.12
CA ASP A 225 -3.29 2.26 -6.09
C ASP A 225 -4.80 2.17 -5.78
N TRP A 226 -5.40 0.99 -5.91
CA TRP A 226 -6.81 0.76 -5.58
C TRP A 226 -6.98 -0.18 -4.39
N SER A 227 -6.01 -0.19 -3.50
CA SER A 227 -5.95 -1.07 -2.36
C SER A 227 -5.94 -0.27 -1.07
N TYR A 228 -6.68 -0.73 -0.07
CA TYR A 228 -6.93 -0.02 1.17
C TYR A 228 -6.54 -0.85 2.40
N ASN A 229 -6.42 -0.17 3.52
CA ASN A 229 -6.19 -0.77 4.84
C ASN A 229 -4.86 -1.50 5.00
N HIS A 230 -3.86 -1.17 4.19
CA HIS A 230 -2.55 -1.77 4.33
C HIS A 230 -1.82 -1.36 5.62
N SER A 231 -2.21 -0.26 6.26
CA SER A 231 -1.73 0.06 7.60
C SER A 231 -2.15 -0.98 8.64
N LEU A 232 -3.34 -1.58 8.48
CA LEU A 232 -3.83 -2.66 9.34
C LEU A 232 -3.37 -4.03 8.87
N THR A 233 -3.57 -4.37 7.58
CA THR A 233 -3.25 -5.72 7.08
C THR A 233 -1.78 -6.07 7.27
N SER A 234 -0.87 -5.09 7.18
CA SER A 234 0.56 -5.28 7.41
C SER A 234 0.93 -5.50 8.90
N LEU A 235 0.07 -5.15 9.87
CA LEU A 235 0.30 -5.43 11.29
C LEU A 235 0.28 -6.93 11.62
N LEU A 236 -0.35 -7.73 10.78
CA LEU A 236 -0.48 -9.18 11.01
C LEU A 236 0.82 -9.95 10.74
N TYR A 237 1.83 -9.30 10.20
CA TYR A 237 3.08 -9.93 9.80
C TYR A 237 3.81 -10.64 10.95
N SER A 238 3.84 -10.06 12.13
CA SER A 238 4.55 -10.59 13.30
C SER A 238 3.99 -11.92 13.84
N GLN A 239 2.74 -12.23 13.51
CA GLN A 239 2.05 -13.45 13.98
C GLN A 239 2.15 -14.60 12.98
N ARG A 240 2.74 -14.35 11.83
CA ARG A 240 2.79 -15.32 10.75
C ARG A 240 3.69 -16.51 11.06
N GLN A 241 3.15 -17.71 10.90
CA GLN A 241 3.96 -18.94 10.82
C GLN A 241 4.69 -18.97 9.46
N LYS A 242 5.88 -19.57 9.44
CA LYS A 242 6.63 -19.74 8.18
C LYS A 242 5.82 -20.63 7.23
N SER A 243 5.19 -20.02 6.24
CA SER A 243 4.58 -20.75 5.14
C SER A 243 5.64 -21.04 4.08
N THR A 244 5.62 -22.22 3.52
CA THR A 244 6.51 -22.58 2.42
C THR A 244 5.68 -22.82 1.17
N LEU A 245 6.07 -22.22 0.06
CA LEU A 245 5.54 -22.57 -1.25
C LEU A 245 5.79 -24.07 -1.49
N ALA A 246 4.76 -24.78 -1.92
CA ALA A 246 4.89 -26.16 -2.30
C ALA A 246 5.84 -26.29 -3.50
N ARG A 247 7.01 -26.85 -3.29
CA ARG A 247 7.94 -27.12 -4.40
C ARG A 247 7.37 -28.23 -5.26
N VAL A 248 7.43 -28.05 -6.57
CA VAL A 248 7.18 -29.13 -7.51
C VAL A 248 8.23 -30.23 -7.25
N LYS A 249 7.80 -31.35 -6.65
CA LYS A 249 8.71 -32.41 -6.16
C LYS A 249 9.51 -33.11 -7.25
N ASN A 250 9.02 -33.12 -8.47
CA ASN A 250 9.70 -33.72 -9.63
C ASN A 250 9.34 -32.94 -10.89
N PRO A 251 10.13 -31.96 -11.32
CA PRO A 251 9.94 -31.35 -12.62
C PRO A 251 10.02 -32.50 -13.67
N GLN A 252 8.92 -32.76 -14.34
CA GLN A 252 8.95 -33.69 -15.48
C GLN A 252 9.78 -33.00 -16.56
N PHE A 253 10.93 -33.59 -16.88
CA PHE A 253 11.71 -33.12 -18.01
C PHE A 253 10.92 -33.28 -19.29
N LEU A 254 10.73 -32.19 -20.02
CA LEU A 254 10.12 -32.22 -21.33
C LEU A 254 11.08 -32.98 -22.27
N ASP A 255 10.57 -34.07 -22.88
CA ASP A 255 11.32 -34.78 -23.89
C ASP A 255 11.14 -34.07 -25.24
N TYR A 256 12.06 -33.18 -25.57
CA TYR A 256 12.05 -32.42 -26.81
C TYR A 256 12.32 -33.27 -28.06
N THR A 257 12.71 -34.51 -27.89
CA THR A 257 12.88 -35.44 -29.05
C THR A 257 11.55 -35.95 -29.59
N LYS A 258 10.50 -35.87 -28.79
CA LYS A 258 9.14 -36.25 -29.24
C LYS A 258 8.49 -35.08 -29.97
N LYS A 259 7.97 -35.38 -31.16
CA LYS A 259 7.17 -34.42 -31.93
C LYS A 259 5.82 -34.18 -31.25
N LYS A 260 5.80 -33.40 -30.16
CA LYS A 260 4.60 -33.03 -29.40
C LYS A 260 4.53 -31.51 -29.26
N ASN A 261 3.33 -30.95 -29.30
CA ASN A 261 3.06 -29.60 -28.92
C ASN A 261 2.79 -29.55 -27.42
N PHE A 262 3.43 -28.60 -26.74
CA PHE A 262 3.19 -28.35 -25.33
C PHE A 262 2.44 -26.98 -25.22
N VAL A 263 1.37 -27.00 -24.44
CA VAL A 263 0.57 -25.80 -24.17
C VAL A 263 0.61 -25.59 -22.66
N SER A 264 0.94 -24.40 -22.24
CA SER A 264 0.90 -23.94 -20.86
C SER A 264 -0.04 -22.77 -20.75
N PHE A 265 -0.89 -22.78 -19.73
CA PHE A 265 -1.74 -21.65 -19.39
C PHE A 265 -1.12 -20.94 -18.20
N PHE A 266 -0.92 -19.64 -18.38
CA PHE A 266 -0.34 -18.77 -17.36
C PHE A 266 -1.24 -17.55 -17.17
N LEU A 267 -1.69 -17.31 -15.95
CA LEU A 267 -2.42 -16.10 -15.57
C LEU A 267 -1.45 -15.13 -14.91
N SER A 268 -1.22 -14.01 -15.54
CA SER A 268 -0.39 -12.92 -15.03
C SER A 268 -1.20 -11.90 -14.23
N ASP A 269 -0.68 -10.70 -14.01
CA ASP A 269 -1.24 -9.60 -13.24
C ASP A 269 -1.26 -9.80 -11.72
N GLY A 270 -0.65 -10.86 -11.21
CA GLY A 270 -0.49 -11.07 -9.77
C GLY A 270 0.54 -10.13 -9.10
N ASP A 271 1.15 -9.23 -9.86
CA ASP A 271 1.90 -8.07 -9.37
C ASP A 271 0.98 -6.97 -8.82
N ASN A 272 -0.31 -6.98 -9.19
CA ASN A 272 -1.33 -6.07 -8.70
C ASN A 272 -1.85 -6.51 -7.32
N ILE A 273 -1.46 -5.82 -6.27
CA ILE A 273 -1.87 -6.14 -4.91
C ILE A 273 -3.39 -6.03 -4.74
N GLN A 274 -4.03 -5.01 -5.32
CA GLN A 274 -5.49 -4.84 -5.27
C GLN A 274 -6.23 -6.05 -5.85
N TRP A 275 -5.72 -6.66 -6.91
CA TRP A 275 -6.33 -7.86 -7.48
C TRP A 275 -6.16 -9.07 -6.55
N MET A 276 -4.95 -9.26 -5.98
CA MET A 276 -4.67 -10.31 -5.02
C MET A 276 -5.53 -10.21 -3.76
N MET A 277 -5.94 -9.00 -3.38
CA MET A 277 -6.79 -8.75 -2.22
C MET A 277 -8.27 -9.06 -2.49
N ASN A 278 -8.71 -9.14 -3.73
CA ASN A 278 -10.11 -9.26 -4.12
C ASN A 278 -10.37 -10.46 -5.06
N ASP A 279 -10.34 -10.25 -6.36
CA ASP A 279 -10.92 -11.15 -7.36
C ASP A 279 -10.07 -12.38 -7.70
N PHE A 280 -8.79 -12.39 -7.32
CA PHE A 280 -7.87 -13.49 -7.65
C PHE A 280 -8.41 -14.85 -7.27
N LYS A 281 -9.04 -14.99 -6.12
CA LYS A 281 -9.59 -16.26 -5.65
C LYS A 281 -10.63 -16.86 -6.60
N ASP A 282 -11.42 -16.01 -7.28
CA ASP A 282 -12.48 -16.46 -8.17
C ASP A 282 -11.89 -17.10 -9.42
N PHE A 283 -10.84 -16.51 -9.98
CA PHE A 283 -10.07 -17.11 -11.08
C PHE A 283 -9.35 -18.38 -10.64
N TYR A 284 -8.78 -18.38 -9.44
CA TYR A 284 -8.08 -19.53 -8.88
C TYR A 284 -9.03 -20.71 -8.64
N ASN A 285 -10.23 -20.46 -8.15
CA ASN A 285 -11.25 -21.47 -7.92
C ASN A 285 -11.90 -21.96 -9.22
N ALA A 286 -12.10 -21.09 -10.21
CA ALA A 286 -12.67 -21.46 -11.50
C ALA A 286 -11.83 -22.51 -12.23
N ALA A 287 -10.51 -22.41 -12.19
CA ALA A 287 -9.62 -23.38 -12.85
C ALA A 287 -9.76 -24.82 -12.27
N GLU A 288 -10.16 -24.95 -11.01
CA GLU A 288 -10.42 -26.27 -10.43
C GLU A 288 -11.68 -26.92 -10.98
N SER A 289 -12.76 -26.14 -11.10
CA SER A 289 -14.05 -26.64 -11.60
C SER A 289 -13.97 -27.13 -13.05
N GLU A 290 -13.07 -26.53 -13.84
CA GLU A 290 -12.85 -26.84 -15.25
C GLU A 290 -11.75 -27.89 -15.49
N GLU A 291 -11.15 -28.43 -14.43
CA GLU A 291 -10.02 -29.38 -14.49
C GLU A 291 -8.82 -28.91 -15.32
N VAL A 292 -8.66 -27.58 -15.42
CA VAL A 292 -7.57 -26.95 -16.18
C VAL A 292 -6.34 -26.82 -15.29
N ARG A 293 -5.18 -27.18 -15.85
CA ARG A 293 -3.90 -26.92 -15.19
C ARG A 293 -3.43 -25.51 -15.50
N MET A 294 -3.33 -24.71 -14.47
CA MET A 294 -2.95 -23.31 -14.57
C MET A 294 -1.69 -23.01 -13.76
N THR A 295 -0.92 -22.05 -14.25
CA THR A 295 0.13 -21.38 -13.47
C THR A 295 -0.32 -19.95 -13.18
N TYR A 296 -0.18 -19.53 -11.94
CA TYR A 296 -0.51 -18.19 -11.47
C TYR A 296 0.77 -17.44 -11.10
N GLY A 297 1.01 -16.31 -11.77
CA GLY A 297 2.05 -15.37 -11.37
C GLY A 297 1.52 -14.44 -10.30
N ILE A 298 2.19 -14.34 -9.16
CA ILE A 298 1.81 -13.50 -8.05
C ILE A 298 3.02 -12.74 -7.49
N ALA A 299 2.79 -11.62 -6.83
CA ALA A 299 3.81 -10.89 -6.09
C ALA A 299 4.08 -11.57 -4.73
N ALA A 300 4.66 -12.79 -4.77
CA ALA A 300 4.82 -13.63 -3.58
C ALA A 300 5.81 -13.08 -2.55
N SER A 301 6.71 -12.20 -2.95
CA SER A 301 7.65 -11.52 -2.04
C SER A 301 7.05 -10.25 -1.41
N VAL A 302 6.10 -9.58 -2.09
CA VAL A 302 5.51 -8.31 -1.64
C VAL A 302 4.23 -8.53 -0.84
N LEU A 303 3.36 -9.41 -1.31
CA LEU A 303 2.07 -9.68 -0.65
C LEU A 303 2.23 -10.04 0.85
N PRO A 304 3.24 -10.83 1.27
CA PRO A 304 3.46 -11.12 2.69
C PRO A 304 3.82 -9.90 3.53
N MET A 305 4.36 -8.84 2.93
CA MET A 305 4.68 -7.61 3.66
C MET A 305 3.47 -6.70 3.84
N MET A 306 2.58 -6.68 2.86
CA MET A 306 1.42 -5.81 2.86
C MET A 306 0.16 -6.48 3.44
N ALA A 307 -0.02 -7.77 3.18
CA ALA A 307 -1.21 -8.53 3.57
C ALA A 307 -0.86 -10.01 3.85
N PRO A 308 -0.11 -10.31 4.91
CA PRO A 308 0.35 -11.67 5.22
C PRO A 308 -0.79 -12.68 5.41
N ALA A 309 -1.92 -12.28 5.97
CA ALA A 309 -3.07 -13.17 6.12
C ALA A 309 -3.64 -13.61 4.76
N GLN A 310 -3.70 -12.70 3.79
CA GLN A 310 -4.11 -13.02 2.43
C GLN A 310 -3.13 -13.97 1.74
N PHE A 311 -1.85 -13.76 1.94
CA PHE A 311 -0.81 -14.65 1.40
C PHE A 311 -0.88 -16.04 2.02
N ASP A 312 -1.05 -16.15 3.32
CA ASP A 312 -1.20 -17.44 4.00
C ASP A 312 -2.45 -18.19 3.54
N ASN A 313 -3.55 -17.48 3.36
CA ASN A 313 -4.77 -18.04 2.79
C ASN A 313 -4.55 -18.60 1.38
N LEU A 314 -3.90 -17.81 0.51
CA LEU A 314 -3.55 -18.25 -0.84
C LEU A 314 -2.68 -19.53 -0.83
N LEU A 315 -1.67 -19.57 0.03
CA LEU A 315 -0.81 -20.75 0.17
C LEU A 315 -1.55 -21.97 0.70
N SER A 316 -2.50 -21.78 1.60
CA SER A 316 -3.31 -22.88 2.16
C SER A 316 -4.26 -23.50 1.13
N GLN A 317 -4.62 -22.75 0.09
CA GLN A 317 -5.50 -23.17 -0.99
C GLN A 317 -4.77 -23.76 -2.20
N GLN A 318 -3.46 -23.95 -2.12
CA GLN A 318 -2.70 -24.54 -3.24
C GLN A 318 -3.25 -25.90 -3.64
N LYS A 319 -3.44 -26.09 -4.96
CA LYS A 319 -4.03 -27.28 -5.56
C LYS A 319 -3.01 -28.04 -6.36
N PRO A 320 -3.15 -29.39 -6.48
CA PRO A 320 -2.20 -30.21 -7.24
C PRO A 320 -2.08 -29.84 -8.72
N ASN A 321 -3.14 -29.21 -9.28
CA ASN A 321 -3.20 -28.84 -10.69
C ASN A 321 -2.83 -27.38 -10.96
N CYS A 322 -2.60 -26.59 -9.90
CA CYS A 322 -2.27 -25.18 -10.01
C CYS A 322 -0.90 -24.93 -9.40
N SER A 323 -0.02 -24.29 -10.14
CA SER A 323 1.26 -23.83 -9.63
C SER A 323 1.22 -22.32 -9.38
N ILE A 324 1.90 -21.89 -8.33
CA ILE A 324 2.12 -20.50 -8.03
C ILE A 324 3.58 -20.18 -8.36
N LEU A 325 3.80 -19.12 -9.08
CA LEU A 325 5.12 -18.66 -9.50
C LEU A 325 5.29 -17.21 -9.05
N GLU A 326 6.45 -16.90 -8.49
CA GLU A 326 6.83 -15.51 -8.24
C GLU A 326 6.89 -14.76 -9.56
N MET A 327 6.17 -13.65 -9.62
CA MET A 327 6.15 -12.78 -10.78
C MET A 327 7.10 -11.60 -10.55
N LEU A 328 8.04 -11.44 -11.47
CA LEU A 328 9.00 -10.34 -11.48
C LEU A 328 9.86 -10.17 -10.20
N GLY A 329 9.99 -11.19 -9.37
CA GLY A 329 10.96 -11.18 -8.27
C GLY A 329 10.88 -9.96 -7.36
N GLY A 330 9.71 -9.64 -6.82
CA GLY A 330 9.55 -8.58 -5.85
C GLY A 330 8.85 -7.32 -6.34
N GLY A 331 8.22 -7.35 -7.51
CA GLY A 331 7.44 -6.23 -8.03
C GLY A 331 7.52 -6.10 -9.54
N TYR A 332 6.99 -5.01 -10.07
CA TYR A 332 6.99 -4.72 -11.50
C TYR A 332 8.18 -3.86 -11.88
N TYR A 333 9.07 -4.40 -12.71
CA TYR A 333 10.23 -3.68 -13.24
C TYR A 333 10.77 -4.33 -14.51
N TYR A 334 11.52 -3.55 -15.29
CA TYR A 334 12.19 -4.02 -16.50
C TYR A 334 13.59 -4.54 -16.16
N VAL A 335 13.77 -5.85 -16.20
CA VAL A 335 15.00 -6.55 -15.79
C VAL A 335 16.23 -6.08 -16.56
N ASP A 336 16.10 -5.84 -17.86
CA ASP A 336 17.17 -5.41 -18.75
C ASP A 336 17.62 -3.96 -18.52
N ASN A 337 16.73 -3.14 -17.91
CA ASN A 337 17.03 -1.75 -17.57
C ASN A 337 17.28 -1.54 -16.06
N TYR A 338 17.08 -2.56 -15.23
CA TYR A 338 17.12 -2.42 -13.79
C TYR A 338 18.48 -1.91 -13.29
N SER A 339 18.45 -0.84 -12.49
CA SER A 339 19.65 -0.23 -11.92
C SER A 339 20.70 0.13 -12.97
N GLU A 340 20.28 0.79 -14.06
CA GLU A 340 21.14 1.11 -15.20
C GLU A 340 22.39 1.92 -14.80
N ASN A 341 22.24 2.82 -13.82
CA ASN A 341 23.31 3.68 -13.31
C ASN A 341 24.01 3.13 -12.07
N GLY A 342 23.77 1.88 -11.70
CA GLY A 342 24.30 1.25 -10.51
C GLY A 342 24.91 -0.13 -10.78
N ASP A 343 25.08 -0.91 -9.70
CA ASP A 343 25.51 -2.31 -9.80
C ASP A 343 24.29 -3.21 -10.06
N ARG A 344 23.92 -3.35 -11.34
CA ARG A 344 22.79 -4.15 -11.78
C ARG A 344 22.84 -5.59 -11.27
N ALA A 345 23.98 -6.24 -11.39
CA ALA A 345 24.12 -7.65 -10.99
C ALA A 345 23.88 -7.83 -9.48
N LYS A 346 24.44 -6.93 -8.67
CA LYS A 346 24.25 -6.94 -7.22
C LYS A 346 22.78 -6.66 -6.85
N ASN A 347 22.17 -5.65 -7.47
CA ASN A 347 20.81 -5.24 -7.14
C ASN A 347 19.77 -6.29 -7.58
N LEU A 348 19.92 -6.87 -8.78
CA LEU A 348 19.08 -7.98 -9.23
C LEU A 348 19.24 -9.23 -8.37
N LYS A 349 20.43 -9.50 -7.85
CA LYS A 349 20.65 -10.61 -6.93
C LYS A 349 19.83 -10.45 -5.64
N VAL A 350 19.81 -9.25 -5.06
CA VAL A 350 19.02 -8.95 -3.86
C VAL A 350 17.53 -9.13 -4.12
N VAL A 351 17.04 -8.71 -5.29
CA VAL A 351 15.62 -8.89 -5.65
C VAL A 351 15.26 -10.36 -5.86
N ALA A 352 16.21 -11.18 -6.33
CA ALA A 352 16.00 -12.60 -6.59
C ALA A 352 16.13 -13.50 -5.34
N GLU A 353 16.79 -13.05 -4.29
CA GLU A 353 16.96 -13.73 -2.99
C GLU A 353 15.78 -13.48 -2.05
#